data_c372245ea51eea3d8e96c479697f086d
#
_entry.id   c372245ea51eea3d8e96c479697f086d
#
_cell.length_a   1.000
_cell.length_b   1.000
_cell.length_c   1.000
_cell.angle_alpha   90.00
_cell.angle_beta   90.00
_cell.angle_gamma   90.00
#
_symmetry.space_group_name_H-M   'P 1'
#
loop_
_entity.id
_entity.type
_entity.pdbx_description
1 polymer ?
#
loop_
_entity_poly.entity_id
_entity_poly.type
_entity_poly.pdbx_seq_one_letter_code
_entity_poly.pdbx_strand_id
1 'polypeptide(L)'
;MDLQTIYPFRLPRGYVDADGNLHREGQMRLATAGDELTAMRDPRVKANEGYMSILVLSRVVTSLGTLRQITPEMMEGLFIADMEYLQGMYETINKIESPQIQVTCPHCGTQVVDTINFLGAE
;
A
#
# COMPACT_ATOMS: atom_id res chain seq x y z
N MET A 1 13.37 -15.25 -16.03
CA MET A 1 12.01 -14.77 -15.71
C MET A 1 12.09 -13.53 -14.86
N ASP A 2 11.38 -12.52 -15.27
CA ASP A 2 11.41 -11.27 -14.55
C ASP A 2 10.25 -11.16 -13.60
N LEU A 3 10.56 -10.77 -12.37
CA LEU A 3 9.53 -10.53 -11.36
C LEU A 3 9.29 -9.02 -11.26
N GLN A 4 8.07 -8.62 -11.49
CA GLN A 4 7.76 -7.21 -11.35
C GLN A 4 7.67 -6.86 -9.87
N THR A 5 8.51 -5.92 -9.44
CA THR A 5 8.52 -5.47 -8.06
C THR A 5 8.19 -3.99 -7.93
N ILE A 6 8.12 -3.26 -9.04
CA ILE A 6 7.81 -1.84 -9.07
C ILE A 6 6.56 -1.65 -9.92
N TYR A 7 5.59 -0.93 -9.40
CA TYR A 7 4.32 -0.70 -10.05
C TYR A 7 4.03 0.79 -10.16
N PRO A 8 3.74 1.29 -11.36
CA PRO A 8 3.38 2.70 -11.50
C PRO A 8 1.95 2.95 -11.02
N PHE A 9 1.71 4.18 -10.57
CA PHE A 9 0.36 4.57 -10.19
C PHE A 9 0.11 6.01 -10.55
N ARG A 10 -1.17 6.38 -10.51
CA ARG A 10 -1.59 7.76 -10.73
C ARG A 10 -2.63 8.12 -9.69
N LEU A 11 -2.34 9.11 -8.88
CA LEU A 11 -3.25 9.53 -7.82
C LEU A 11 -4.50 10.18 -8.41
N PRO A 12 -5.68 9.87 -7.88
CA PRO A 12 -6.91 10.50 -8.37
C PRO A 12 -6.90 12.02 -8.25
N ARG A 13 -6.37 12.56 -7.17
CA ARG A 13 -6.32 14.01 -6.99
C ARG A 13 -4.93 14.56 -7.10
N GLY A 14 -3.95 13.93 -6.46
CA GLY A 14 -2.57 14.36 -6.53
C GLY A 14 -2.10 15.04 -5.26
N TYR A 15 -0.79 15.03 -5.07
CA TYR A 15 -0.13 15.64 -3.93
C TYR A 15 0.42 17.00 -4.32
N VAL A 16 0.09 18.01 -3.52
CA VAL A 16 0.60 19.36 -3.75
C VAL A 16 1.73 19.59 -2.75
N ASP A 17 2.94 19.88 -3.29
CA ASP A 17 4.09 20.07 -2.42
C ASP A 17 4.15 21.50 -1.87
N ALA A 18 5.19 21.80 -1.09
CA ALA A 18 5.30 23.08 -0.44
C ALA A 18 5.44 24.24 -1.43
N ASP A 19 5.91 23.95 -2.64
CA ASP A 19 6.06 24.95 -3.68
C ASP A 19 4.83 25.10 -4.54
N GLY A 20 3.78 24.36 -4.25
CA GLY A 20 2.53 24.44 -5.00
C GLY A 20 2.50 23.57 -6.24
N ASN A 21 3.46 22.67 -6.41
CA ASN A 21 3.51 21.78 -7.56
C ASN A 21 2.67 20.55 -7.31
N LEU A 22 1.90 20.15 -8.33
CA LEU A 22 1.03 18.99 -8.23
C LEU A 22 1.76 17.76 -8.75
N HIS A 23 1.75 16.69 -7.94
CA HIS A 23 2.37 15.42 -8.29
C HIS A 23 1.32 14.32 -8.26
N ARG A 24 1.12 13.65 -9.38
CA ARG A 24 0.10 12.61 -9.46
C ARG A 24 0.69 11.23 -9.77
N GLU A 25 1.74 11.18 -10.57
CA GLU A 25 2.28 9.90 -11.00
C GLU A 25 3.44 9.50 -10.11
N GLY A 26 3.48 8.23 -9.75
CA GLY A 26 4.54 7.73 -8.91
C GLY A 26 4.70 6.24 -9.08
N GLN A 27 5.50 5.65 -8.19
CA GLN A 27 5.79 4.23 -8.23
C GLN A 27 5.74 3.65 -6.83
N MET A 28 5.26 2.42 -6.74
CA MET A 28 5.21 1.67 -5.49
C MET A 28 5.91 0.34 -5.71
N ARG A 29 6.78 -0.03 -4.76
CA ARG A 29 7.44 -1.33 -4.80
C ARG A 29 6.69 -2.32 -3.94
N LEU A 30 6.96 -3.60 -4.16
CA LEU A 30 6.43 -4.62 -3.27
C LEU A 30 6.97 -4.41 -1.86
N ALA A 31 6.15 -4.70 -0.89
CA ALA A 31 6.54 -4.60 0.51
C ALA A 31 7.23 -5.88 0.95
N THR A 32 8.10 -5.74 1.95
CA THR A 32 8.72 -6.89 2.60
C THR A 32 8.19 -6.97 4.02
N ALA A 33 8.41 -8.13 4.65
CA ALA A 33 8.05 -8.27 6.06
C ALA A 33 8.77 -7.23 6.91
N GLY A 34 10.00 -6.89 6.52
CA GLY A 34 10.76 -5.87 7.26
C GLY A 34 10.12 -4.50 7.23
N ASP A 35 9.44 -4.18 6.12
CA ASP A 35 8.74 -2.90 6.04
C ASP A 35 7.66 -2.81 7.12
N GLU A 36 6.89 -3.87 7.29
CA GLU A 36 5.82 -3.86 8.27
C GLU A 36 6.35 -3.95 9.69
N LEU A 37 7.39 -4.77 9.90
CA LEU A 37 7.98 -4.88 11.23
C LEU A 37 8.57 -3.55 11.69
N THR A 38 9.25 -2.85 10.79
CA THR A 38 9.82 -1.56 11.13
C THR A 38 8.73 -0.56 11.49
N ALA A 39 7.65 -0.55 10.72
CA ALA A 39 6.53 0.35 11.01
C ALA A 39 5.89 0.02 12.35
N MET A 40 5.73 -1.27 12.66
CA MET A 40 5.10 -1.68 13.92
C MET A 40 5.88 -1.23 15.15
N ARG A 41 7.20 -1.07 15.02
CA ARG A 41 8.04 -0.65 16.13
C ARG A 41 8.02 0.85 16.36
N ASP A 42 7.46 1.61 15.43
CA ASP A 42 7.46 3.06 15.54
C ASP A 42 6.52 3.49 16.66
N PRO A 43 6.96 4.41 17.54
CA PRO A 43 6.10 4.87 18.64
C PRO A 43 4.79 5.47 18.17
N ARG A 44 4.77 6.05 16.96
CA ARG A 44 3.54 6.65 16.44
C ARG A 44 2.46 5.58 16.20
N VAL A 45 2.87 4.38 15.81
CA VAL A 45 1.93 3.27 15.64
C VAL A 45 1.42 2.79 16.99
N LYS A 46 2.29 2.75 17.98
CA LYS A 46 1.88 2.33 19.32
C LYS A 46 0.88 3.29 19.92
N ALA A 47 0.98 4.56 19.58
CA ALA A 47 0.02 5.55 20.04
C ALA A 47 -1.26 5.56 19.21
N ASN A 48 -1.17 5.17 17.93
CA ASN A 48 -2.30 5.19 17.03
C ASN A 48 -2.08 4.15 15.95
N GLU A 49 -2.78 3.03 16.05
CA GLU A 49 -2.60 1.91 15.12
C GLU A 49 -2.89 2.30 13.68
N GLY A 50 -3.75 3.29 13.47
CA GLY A 50 -4.05 3.74 12.13
C GLY A 50 -2.86 4.35 11.42
N TYR A 51 -1.84 4.75 12.19
CA TYR A 51 -0.65 5.35 11.58
C TYR A 51 0.21 4.32 10.84
N MET A 52 -0.08 3.05 11.03
CA MET A 52 0.64 1.97 10.36
C MET A 52 0.63 2.14 8.84
N SER A 53 -0.54 2.45 8.27
CA SER A 53 -0.66 2.65 6.84
C SER A 53 0.23 3.79 6.35
N ILE A 54 0.26 4.87 7.11
CA ILE A 54 1.09 6.03 6.76
C ILE A 54 2.55 5.63 6.66
N LEU A 55 3.03 4.91 7.66
CA LEU A 55 4.45 4.53 7.71
C LEU A 55 4.80 3.52 6.63
N VAL A 56 3.98 2.50 6.44
CA VAL A 56 4.25 1.48 5.44
C VAL A 56 4.25 2.10 4.05
N LEU A 57 3.25 2.93 3.74
CA LEU A 57 3.19 3.55 2.42
C LEU A 57 4.36 4.48 2.18
N SER A 58 4.81 5.21 3.20
CA SER A 58 5.97 6.08 3.02
C SER A 58 7.24 5.30 2.68
N ARG A 59 7.30 4.02 3.07
CA ARG A 59 8.45 3.18 2.75
C ARG A 59 8.37 2.58 1.36
N VAL A 60 7.16 2.20 0.91
CA VAL A 60 7.02 1.46 -0.35
C VAL A 60 6.77 2.37 -1.55
N VAL A 61 6.30 3.59 -1.35
CA VAL A 61 6.19 4.55 -2.45
C VAL A 61 7.59 5.10 -2.71
N THR A 62 8.15 4.75 -3.88
CA THR A 62 9.54 5.08 -4.19
C THR A 62 9.69 6.42 -4.87
N SER A 63 8.63 6.91 -5.49
CA SER A 63 8.66 8.23 -6.12
C SER A 63 7.25 8.76 -6.25
N LEU A 64 7.15 10.08 -6.30
CA LEU A 64 5.88 10.75 -6.52
C LEU A 64 6.20 12.02 -7.30
N GLY A 65 5.87 12.03 -8.61
CA GLY A 65 6.28 13.11 -9.48
C GLY A 65 7.78 13.20 -9.55
N THR A 66 8.31 14.35 -9.21
CA THR A 66 9.76 14.55 -9.17
C THR A 66 10.35 14.24 -7.80
N LEU A 67 9.52 13.93 -6.82
CA LEU A 67 9.98 13.67 -5.46
C LEU A 67 10.47 12.24 -5.36
N ARG A 68 11.67 12.07 -4.79
CA ARG A 68 12.30 10.76 -4.64
C ARG A 68 12.38 10.30 -3.19
N GLN A 69 12.17 11.22 -2.27
CA GLN A 69 12.15 10.90 -0.85
C GLN A 69 10.75 11.12 -0.32
N ILE A 70 10.10 10.04 0.04
CA ILE A 70 8.72 10.08 0.49
C ILE A 70 8.72 9.92 2.01
N THR A 71 8.14 10.88 2.71
CA THR A 71 8.13 10.90 4.17
C THR A 71 6.74 10.63 4.71
N PRO A 72 6.63 10.20 5.96
CA PRO A 72 5.31 10.06 6.57
C PRO A 72 4.50 11.35 6.55
N GLU A 73 5.17 12.48 6.72
CA GLU A 73 4.48 13.77 6.68
C GLU A 73 3.85 14.05 5.34
N MET A 74 4.52 13.63 4.25
CA MET A 74 3.95 13.76 2.92
C MET A 74 2.68 12.90 2.79
N MET A 75 2.72 11.69 3.35
CA MET A 75 1.55 10.82 3.32
C MET A 75 0.39 11.44 4.08
N GLU A 76 0.67 12.10 5.20
CA GLU A 76 -0.38 12.76 5.95
C GLU A 76 -0.99 13.92 5.18
N GLY A 77 -0.25 14.49 4.26
CA GLY A 77 -0.74 15.60 3.44
C GLY A 77 -1.55 15.19 2.23
N LEU A 78 -1.68 13.89 1.98
CA LEU A 78 -2.49 13.42 0.87
C LEU A 78 -3.97 13.61 1.15
N PHE A 79 -4.74 13.85 0.09
CA PHE A 79 -6.18 13.84 0.23
C PHE A 79 -6.65 12.41 0.53
N ILE A 80 -7.80 12.30 1.20
CA ILE A 80 -8.31 10.99 1.61
C ILE A 80 -8.48 10.07 0.42
N ALA A 81 -8.97 10.59 -0.69
CA ALA A 81 -9.17 9.75 -1.89
C ALA A 81 -7.85 9.14 -2.37
N ASP A 82 -6.77 9.91 -2.30
CA ASP A 82 -5.47 9.40 -2.73
C ASP A 82 -4.92 8.37 -1.75
N MET A 83 -5.12 8.62 -0.46
CA MET A 83 -4.68 7.67 0.57
C MET A 83 -5.41 6.34 0.41
N GLU A 84 -6.72 6.39 0.19
CA GLU A 84 -7.51 5.16 0.00
C GLU A 84 -7.07 4.43 -1.27
N TYR A 85 -6.78 5.18 -2.32
CA TYR A 85 -6.29 4.58 -3.55
C TYR A 85 -4.97 3.84 -3.32
N LEU A 86 -4.04 4.46 -2.61
CA LEU A 86 -2.75 3.84 -2.35
C LEU A 86 -2.88 2.62 -1.43
N GLN A 87 -3.77 2.69 -0.45
CA GLN A 87 -4.00 1.54 0.43
C GLN A 87 -4.56 0.35 -0.37
N GLY A 88 -5.51 0.62 -1.26
CA GLY A 88 -6.06 -0.42 -2.11
C GLY A 88 -5.02 -1.00 -3.04
N MET A 89 -4.19 -0.15 -3.63
CA MET A 89 -3.11 -0.61 -4.49
C MET A 89 -2.11 -1.47 -3.71
N TYR A 90 -1.75 -1.02 -2.50
CA TYR A 90 -0.83 -1.77 -1.66
C TYR A 90 -1.35 -3.19 -1.43
N GLU A 91 -2.61 -3.32 -1.09
CA GLU A 91 -3.20 -4.63 -0.86
C GLU A 91 -3.22 -5.46 -2.13
N THR A 92 -3.51 -4.84 -3.24
CA THR A 92 -3.63 -5.55 -4.50
C THR A 92 -2.29 -6.11 -4.98
N ILE A 93 -1.24 -5.28 -4.98
CA ILE A 93 0.04 -5.73 -5.54
C ILE A 93 0.79 -6.68 -4.61
N ASN A 94 0.50 -6.63 -3.31
CA ASN A 94 1.17 -7.51 -2.35
C ASN A 94 0.42 -8.80 -2.10
N LYS A 95 -0.77 -8.93 -2.66
CA LYS A 95 -1.58 -10.13 -2.49
C LYS A 95 -1.03 -11.24 -3.36
N ILE A 96 -0.95 -12.43 -2.79
CA ILE A 96 -0.62 -13.61 -3.59
C ILE A 96 -1.87 -14.04 -4.32
N GLU A 97 -1.78 -14.08 -5.64
CA GLU A 97 -2.92 -14.50 -6.45
C GLU A 97 -2.59 -15.76 -7.17
N SER A 98 -3.45 -16.73 -7.04
CA SER A 98 -3.33 -17.97 -7.76
C SER A 98 -4.70 -18.34 -8.32
N PRO A 99 -4.76 -18.65 -9.61
CA PRO A 99 -6.07 -19.04 -10.18
C PRO A 99 -6.69 -20.21 -9.47
N GLN A 100 -5.87 -21.08 -8.89
CA GLN A 100 -6.37 -22.26 -8.20
C GLN A 100 -7.01 -21.93 -6.87
N ILE A 101 -6.64 -20.82 -6.27
CA ILE A 101 -7.13 -20.46 -4.95
C ILE A 101 -8.55 -19.98 -5.00
N GLN A 102 -8.93 -19.49 -6.09
CA GLN A 102 -10.26 -19.04 -6.15
C GLN A 102 -11.23 -20.16 -6.06
N VAL A 103 -11.11 -20.72 -5.49
CA VAL A 103 -11.66 -21.49 -5.21
C VAL A 103 -12.45 -21.55 -4.41
N THR A 104 -12.48 -21.37 -4.36
CA THR A 104 -12.97 -21.58 -3.91
C THR A 104 -13.35 -21.80 -3.43
N CYS A 105 -13.53 -22.02 -3.57
CA CYS A 105 -13.83 -22.21 -3.21
C CYS A 105 -14.30 -22.55 -3.04
N PRO A 106 -14.69 -22.89 -3.06
CA PRO A 106 -15.18 -23.31 -3.10
C PRO A 106 -15.68 -23.68 -2.42
N HIS A 107 -15.91 -23.61 -2.62
CA HIS A 107 -16.37 -23.80 -2.14
C HIS A 107 -16.71 -23.22 -1.83
N CYS A 108 -16.76 -23.03 -1.89
CA CYS A 108 -16.98 -22.53 -1.72
C CYS A 108 -16.98 -21.81 -1.89
N GLY A 109 -17.10 -21.57 -2.17
CA GLY A 109 -16.99 -21.00 -2.42
C GLY A 109 -16.77 -20.17 -2.17
N THR A 110 -16.77 -19.96 -2.20
CA THR A 110 -16.44 -19.39 -1.95
C THR A 110 -15.79 -19.06 -1.66
N GLN A 111 -15.52 -18.95 -1.64
CA GLN A 111 -14.86 -18.81 -1.39
C GLN A 111 -14.18 -18.54 -0.89
N VAL A 112 -13.82 -18.50 -0.92
CA VAL A 112 -13.16 -18.44 -0.41
C VAL A 112 -12.52 -18.02 -0.17
N VAL A 113 -12.29 -17.66 -0.14
CA VAL A 113 -11.75 -17.39 0.15
C VAL A 113 -11.37 -17.08 0.84
N ASP A 114 -11.24 -16.95 0.81
CA ASP A 114 -10.95 -16.78 1.41
C ASP A 114 -10.38 -16.79 1.95
N THR A 115 -9.93 -16.84 2.00
CA THR A 115 -9.55 -17.02 2.45
C THR A 115 -9.04 -16.88 3.12
N ILE A 116 -8.65 -16.81 3.17
CA ILE A 116 -8.36 -16.90 3.84
C ILE A 116 -8.15 -16.30 4.57
N ASN A 117 -8.23 -15.82 4.56
CA ASN A 117 -8.14 -15.37 5.17
C ASN A 117 -7.67 -15.43 6.16
N PHE A 118 -6.80 -15.50 6.36
CA PHE A 118 -6.37 -15.71 7.28
C PHE A 118 -5.89 -14.99 8.04
N LEU A 119 -5.57 -14.35 8.10
CA LEU A 119 -5.36 -13.69 8.75
C LEU A 119 -5.92 -13.08 9.21
N GLY A 120 -6.51 -13.03 9.04
CA GLY A 120 -7.14 -12.72 9.19
C GLY A 120 -7.70 -12.56 9.18
N ALA A 121 -7.94 -12.59 8.88
CA ALA A 121 -8.52 -12.70 8.72
C ALA A 121 -9.05 -12.78 8.65
N GLU A 122 -9.31 -12.81 8.34
CA GLU A 122 -9.88 -13.08 8.12
C GLU A 122 -10.27 -13.41 8.31
#